data_b61b6a43a77e535398b93e99d03deb83
#
_entry.id   b61b6a43a77e535398b93e99d03deb83
#
_cell.length_a   1.000
_cell.length_b   1.000
_cell.length_c   1.000
_cell.angle_alpha   90.00
_cell.angle_beta   90.00
_cell.angle_gamma   90.00
#
_symmetry.space_group_name_H-M   'P 1'
#
loop_
_entity.id
_entity.type
_entity.pdbx_description
1 polymer ?
#
loop_
_entity_poly.entity_id
_entity_poly.type
_entity_poly.pdbx_seq_one_letter_code
_entity_poly.pdbx_strand_id
1 'polypeptide(L)'
;GSYVRITAKMMEQFGCVVDHKGAEYIVPAGSGYYPQTYYIEPDVSAACYFYAAAALTGGTAIVKGVHSNSMQGDLKFIDVLKQMGCAVTEEREGICVSGPKDGEYCGVDVDMNDFSDQSMTLAAIAPFAKTTTIIKNIEHIRLQESDRIEAMVNELNNLGVDVKEGRDRIEISPANVKPGVVDTYNDHRMAMSFALIGLRVDGIIIDNYECCCKTFENYFEVLEKACAQ
;
A
#
# COMPACT_ATOMS: atom_id res chain seq x y z
N GLY A 1 1.77 4.29 -17.08
CA GLY A 1 1.52 4.10 -15.65
C GLY A 1 2.30 5.08 -14.79
N SER A 2 1.98 5.15 -13.50
CA SER A 2 2.62 6.07 -12.53
C SER A 2 4.13 5.85 -12.43
N TYR A 3 4.59 4.62 -12.41
CA TYR A 3 6.02 4.26 -12.31
C TYR A 3 6.86 4.75 -13.49
N VAL A 4 6.33 4.69 -14.72
CA VAL A 4 7.03 5.23 -15.89
C VAL A 4 7.17 6.76 -15.77
N ARG A 5 6.15 7.45 -15.24
CA ARG A 5 6.22 8.90 -14.98
C ARG A 5 7.27 9.26 -13.92
N ILE A 6 7.42 8.46 -12.86
CA ILE A 6 8.47 8.66 -11.85
C ILE A 6 9.84 8.55 -12.53
N THR A 7 10.07 7.51 -13.32
CA THR A 7 11.31 7.32 -14.05
C THR A 7 11.61 8.49 -14.98
N ALA A 8 10.64 8.93 -15.79
CA ALA A 8 10.81 10.08 -16.69
C ALA A 8 11.16 11.36 -15.92
N LYS A 9 10.44 11.66 -14.83
CA LYS A 9 10.72 12.83 -13.98
C LYS A 9 12.11 12.77 -13.34
N MET A 10 12.55 11.60 -12.87
CA MET A 10 13.92 11.46 -12.36
C MET A 10 14.96 11.68 -13.45
N MET A 11 14.76 11.14 -14.65
CA MET A 11 15.62 11.39 -15.80
C MET A 11 15.74 12.89 -16.10
N GLU A 12 14.61 13.61 -16.11
CA GLU A 12 14.57 15.06 -16.32
C GLU A 12 15.32 15.82 -15.22
N GLN A 13 15.16 15.43 -13.96
CA GLN A 13 15.87 16.03 -12.84
C GLN A 13 17.39 15.90 -12.96
N PHE A 14 17.85 14.82 -13.59
CA PHE A 14 19.27 14.60 -13.88
C PHE A 14 19.69 15.17 -15.24
N GLY A 15 18.83 15.96 -15.88
CA GLY A 15 19.14 16.71 -17.13
C GLY A 15 18.88 15.94 -18.42
N CYS A 16 18.32 14.74 -18.35
CA CYS A 16 17.95 13.98 -19.53
C CYS A 16 16.59 14.47 -20.07
N VAL A 17 16.51 14.79 -21.34
CA VAL A 17 15.26 15.19 -21.98
C VAL A 17 14.39 13.96 -22.23
N VAL A 18 13.13 14.00 -21.82
CA VAL A 18 12.15 12.95 -22.09
C VAL A 18 10.90 13.58 -22.69
N ASP A 19 10.68 13.38 -23.98
CA ASP A 19 9.44 13.80 -24.63
C ASP A 19 8.35 12.74 -24.43
N HIS A 20 7.15 13.16 -24.07
CA HIS A 20 6.00 12.27 -23.87
C HIS A 20 4.85 12.68 -24.79
N LYS A 21 4.42 11.76 -25.67
CA LYS A 21 3.29 11.94 -26.59
C LYS A 21 2.37 10.73 -26.54
N GLY A 22 1.22 10.88 -25.86
CA GLY A 22 0.28 9.79 -25.70
C GLY A 22 0.88 8.60 -24.93
N ALA A 23 1.05 7.46 -25.57
CA ALA A 23 1.67 6.26 -24.98
C ALA A 23 3.19 6.14 -25.23
N GLU A 24 3.78 7.10 -25.96
CA GLU A 24 5.18 7.06 -26.36
C GLU A 24 6.04 7.95 -25.46
N TYR A 25 7.19 7.43 -25.05
CA TYR A 25 8.26 8.19 -24.40
C TYR A 25 9.47 8.17 -25.32
N ILE A 26 9.97 9.36 -25.67
CA ILE A 26 11.08 9.54 -26.59
C ILE A 26 12.23 10.17 -25.82
N VAL A 27 13.36 9.49 -25.79
CA VAL A 27 14.62 10.01 -25.27
C VAL A 27 15.51 10.35 -26.45
N PRO A 28 15.75 11.64 -26.77
CA PRO A 28 16.58 12.04 -27.90
C PRO A 28 18.01 11.49 -27.79
N ALA A 29 18.58 11.10 -28.93
CA ALA A 29 20.00 10.71 -28.98
C ALA A 29 20.88 11.87 -28.54
N GLY A 30 21.88 11.58 -27.70
CA GLY A 30 22.76 12.59 -27.11
C GLY A 30 22.23 13.21 -25.81
N SER A 31 21.02 12.88 -25.36
CA SER A 31 20.59 13.16 -23.98
C SER A 31 21.51 12.43 -22.99
N GLY A 32 21.90 13.12 -21.93
CA GLY A 32 22.80 12.56 -20.92
C GLY A 32 22.43 13.03 -19.53
N TYR A 33 23.03 12.39 -18.52
CA TYR A 33 22.81 12.73 -17.12
C TYR A 33 23.92 13.65 -16.60
N TYR A 34 23.55 14.63 -15.78
CA TYR A 34 24.48 15.50 -15.10
C TYR A 34 24.64 15.03 -13.64
N PRO A 35 25.89 14.95 -13.14
CA PRO A 35 26.13 14.62 -11.74
C PRO A 35 25.61 15.74 -10.83
N GLN A 36 24.88 15.35 -9.78
CA GLN A 36 24.36 16.28 -8.78
C GLN A 36 24.17 15.60 -7.43
N THR A 37 24.04 16.38 -6.37
CA THR A 37 23.56 15.88 -5.09
C THR A 37 22.05 15.72 -5.19
N TYR A 38 21.55 14.52 -4.91
CA TYR A 38 20.14 14.21 -5.00
C TYR A 38 19.60 13.71 -3.65
N TYR A 39 18.47 14.25 -3.22
CA TYR A 39 17.77 13.77 -2.04
C TYR A 39 16.78 12.68 -2.44
N ILE A 40 16.97 11.46 -1.95
CA ILE A 40 16.06 10.34 -2.21
C ILE A 40 14.87 10.48 -1.27
N GLU A 41 13.66 10.50 -1.84
CA GLU A 41 12.41 10.51 -1.06
C GLU A 41 12.28 9.26 -0.19
N PRO A 42 11.66 9.34 0.99
CA PRO A 42 11.21 8.17 1.72
C PRO A 42 10.26 7.31 0.88
N ASP A 43 10.26 6.01 1.13
CA ASP A 43 9.38 5.06 0.44
C ASP A 43 7.94 5.23 0.93
N VAL A 44 7.06 5.79 0.07
CA VAL A 44 5.64 5.99 0.36
C VAL A 44 4.90 4.65 0.42
N SER A 45 5.32 3.65 -0.37
CA SER A 45 4.71 2.32 -0.28
C SER A 45 4.90 1.73 1.12
N ALA A 46 6.09 1.85 1.67
CA ALA A 46 6.37 1.42 3.05
C ALA A 46 5.59 2.24 4.09
N ALA A 47 5.45 3.56 3.87
CA ALA A 47 4.67 4.44 4.75
C ALA A 47 3.19 4.02 4.84
N CYS A 48 2.61 3.53 3.75
CA CYS A 48 1.20 3.14 3.68
C CYS A 48 0.82 2.05 4.68
N TYR A 49 1.73 1.14 5.03
CA TYR A 49 1.44 0.12 6.06
C TYR A 49 1.19 0.75 7.43
N PHE A 50 1.97 1.75 7.81
CA PHE A 50 1.81 2.46 9.09
C PHE A 50 0.57 3.35 9.11
N TYR A 51 0.24 3.99 7.99
CA TYR A 51 -1.01 4.73 7.86
C TYR A 51 -2.23 3.82 7.94
N ALA A 52 -2.15 2.62 7.33
CA ALA A 52 -3.20 1.61 7.44
C ALA A 52 -3.31 1.05 8.86
N ALA A 53 -2.18 0.86 9.56
CA ALA A 53 -2.18 0.48 10.97
C ALA A 53 -2.89 1.52 11.84
N ALA A 54 -2.63 2.82 11.63
CA ALA A 54 -3.33 3.89 12.33
C ALA A 54 -4.85 3.88 12.07
N ALA A 55 -5.26 3.69 10.79
CA ALA A 55 -6.67 3.54 10.44
C ALA A 55 -7.32 2.38 11.17
N LEU A 56 -6.65 1.22 11.16
CA LEU A 56 -7.14 -0.03 11.71
C LEU A 56 -7.30 -0.01 13.24
N THR A 57 -6.37 0.66 13.94
CA THR A 57 -6.32 0.68 15.41
C THR A 57 -6.99 1.92 16.03
N GLY A 58 -7.38 2.91 15.22
CA GLY A 58 -7.84 4.22 15.72
C GLY A 58 -6.70 5.08 16.29
N GLY A 59 -5.46 4.71 15.99
CA GLY A 59 -4.24 5.42 16.38
C GLY A 59 -3.86 6.56 15.43
N THR A 60 -2.63 7.04 15.59
CA THR A 60 -2.05 8.11 14.75
C THR A 60 -0.67 7.70 14.28
N ALA A 61 -0.38 7.89 12.99
CA ALA A 61 0.93 7.66 12.39
C ALA A 61 1.43 8.90 11.66
N ILE A 62 2.69 9.28 11.91
CA ILE A 62 3.44 10.28 11.14
C ILE A 62 4.66 9.58 10.56
N VAL A 63 4.80 9.59 9.23
CA VAL A 63 6.00 9.07 8.58
C VAL A 63 6.87 10.23 8.14
N LYS A 64 8.06 10.32 8.75
CA LYS A 64 8.98 11.44 8.54
C LYS A 64 9.44 11.56 7.09
N GLY A 65 9.37 12.76 6.55
CA GLY A 65 9.82 13.10 5.21
C GLY A 65 8.85 12.69 4.10
N VAL A 66 7.74 12.01 4.40
CA VAL A 66 6.66 11.76 3.44
C VAL A 66 5.77 12.99 3.37
N HIS A 67 5.75 13.66 2.24
CA HIS A 67 5.00 14.89 2.02
C HIS A 67 4.13 14.80 0.76
N SER A 68 3.11 15.68 0.67
CA SER A 68 2.15 15.70 -0.43
C SER A 68 2.76 16.01 -1.81
N ASN A 69 3.98 16.53 -1.85
CA ASN A 69 4.73 16.79 -3.08
C ASN A 69 5.56 15.59 -3.57
N SER A 70 5.50 14.42 -2.93
CA SER A 70 6.18 13.22 -3.40
C SER A 70 5.72 12.86 -4.82
N MET A 71 6.66 12.34 -5.61
CA MET A 71 6.38 11.86 -6.97
C MET A 71 5.73 10.48 -6.99
N GLN A 72 5.72 9.77 -5.87
CA GLN A 72 5.25 8.40 -5.76
C GLN A 72 3.72 8.32 -5.82
N GLY A 73 3.20 7.46 -6.73
CA GLY A 73 1.76 7.31 -6.94
C GLY A 73 1.00 6.80 -5.71
N ASP A 74 1.69 6.10 -4.82
CA ASP A 74 1.13 5.49 -3.62
C ASP A 74 0.60 6.52 -2.59
N LEU A 75 0.96 7.81 -2.74
CA LEU A 75 0.30 8.89 -2.00
C LEU A 75 -1.23 8.89 -2.14
N LYS A 76 -1.75 8.40 -3.27
CA LYS A 76 -3.20 8.28 -3.48
C LYS A 76 -3.89 7.37 -2.46
N PHE A 77 -3.15 6.46 -1.84
CA PHE A 77 -3.68 5.63 -0.76
C PHE A 77 -4.11 6.46 0.45
N ILE A 78 -3.47 7.59 0.70
CA ILE A 78 -3.87 8.52 1.78
C ILE A 78 -5.26 9.10 1.50
N ASP A 79 -5.60 9.37 0.24
CA ASP A 79 -6.94 9.83 -0.14
C ASP A 79 -7.99 8.73 0.03
N VAL A 80 -7.61 7.45 -0.17
CA VAL A 80 -8.46 6.31 0.17
C VAL A 80 -8.74 6.27 1.67
N LEU A 81 -7.73 6.42 2.52
CA LEU A 81 -7.90 6.46 3.97
C LEU A 81 -8.78 7.64 4.42
N LYS A 82 -8.69 8.81 3.78
CA LYS A 82 -9.62 9.92 4.01
C LYS A 82 -11.07 9.53 3.69
N GLN A 83 -11.30 8.88 2.54
CA GLN A 83 -12.65 8.41 2.16
C GLN A 83 -13.18 7.37 3.15
N MET A 84 -12.32 6.56 3.73
CA MET A 84 -12.67 5.60 4.78
C MET A 84 -13.03 6.26 6.11
N GLY A 85 -12.66 7.54 6.32
CA GLY A 85 -13.00 8.31 7.53
C GLY A 85 -11.80 8.71 8.38
N CYS A 86 -10.55 8.50 7.91
CA CYS A 86 -9.36 8.96 8.62
C CYS A 86 -9.17 10.47 8.49
N ALA A 87 -8.68 11.09 9.55
CA ALA A 87 -8.19 12.47 9.50
C ALA A 87 -6.75 12.49 8.95
N VAL A 88 -6.48 13.40 8.04
CA VAL A 88 -5.15 13.55 7.43
C VAL A 88 -4.73 15.01 7.48
N THR A 89 -3.56 15.26 8.01
CA THR A 89 -2.93 16.59 8.06
C THR A 89 -1.52 16.53 7.50
N GLU A 90 -1.06 17.65 6.95
CA GLU A 90 0.34 17.82 6.57
C GLU A 90 1.06 18.53 7.72
N GLU A 91 2.01 17.85 8.33
CA GLU A 91 2.82 18.36 9.42
C GLU A 91 4.23 18.73 8.90
N ARG A 92 5.00 19.45 9.72
CA ARG A 92 6.39 19.80 9.36
C ARG A 92 7.26 18.56 9.14
N GLU A 93 7.01 17.48 9.86
CA GLU A 93 7.81 16.25 9.80
C GLU A 93 7.35 15.31 8.69
N GLY A 94 6.12 15.43 8.23
CA GLY A 94 5.52 14.58 7.21
C GLY A 94 4.01 14.52 7.31
N ILE A 95 3.40 13.69 6.49
CA ILE A 95 1.96 13.46 6.54
C ILE A 95 1.60 12.69 7.80
N CYS A 96 0.58 13.18 8.50
CA CYS A 96 -0.02 12.57 9.68
C CYS A 96 -1.38 11.98 9.30
N VAL A 97 -1.61 10.72 9.61
CA VAL A 97 -2.88 10.03 9.45
C VAL A 97 -3.37 9.58 10.82
N SER A 98 -4.59 9.97 11.18
CA SER A 98 -5.27 9.52 12.39
C SER A 98 -6.51 8.71 12.01
N GLY A 99 -6.58 7.48 12.48
CA GLY A 99 -7.76 6.63 12.32
C GLY A 99 -8.95 7.15 13.12
N PRO A 100 -10.19 6.72 12.77
CA PRO A 100 -11.36 6.99 13.60
C PRO A 100 -11.16 6.42 15.00
N LYS A 101 -11.61 7.14 16.04
CA LYS A 101 -11.31 6.84 17.45
C LYS A 101 -11.55 5.38 17.87
N ASP A 102 -12.53 4.71 17.29
CA ASP A 102 -12.89 3.34 17.61
C ASP A 102 -12.39 2.34 16.55
N GLY A 103 -11.51 2.79 15.61
CA GLY A 103 -11.12 2.00 14.45
C GLY A 103 -12.30 1.68 13.52
N GLU A 104 -13.39 2.44 13.62
CA GLU A 104 -14.62 2.23 12.86
C GLU A 104 -14.64 3.09 11.60
N TYR A 105 -14.24 2.52 10.48
CA TYR A 105 -14.24 3.17 9.18
C TYR A 105 -15.19 2.49 8.19
N CYS A 106 -15.48 3.18 7.09
CA CYS A 106 -16.30 2.64 6.01
C CYS A 106 -15.43 1.99 4.93
N GLY A 107 -15.97 0.97 4.26
CA GLY A 107 -15.39 0.47 3.03
C GLY A 107 -15.51 1.48 1.89
N VAL A 108 -14.76 1.27 0.82
CA VAL A 108 -14.67 2.15 -0.34
C VAL A 108 -14.82 1.39 -1.64
N ASP A 109 -15.26 2.07 -2.69
CA ASP A 109 -15.20 1.60 -4.07
C ASP A 109 -14.14 2.42 -4.80
N VAL A 110 -12.97 1.81 -5.12
CA VAL A 110 -11.79 2.53 -5.57
C VAL A 110 -11.11 1.87 -6.76
N ASP A 111 -10.68 2.71 -7.71
CA ASP A 111 -9.79 2.34 -8.80
C ASP A 111 -8.33 2.49 -8.32
N MET A 112 -7.60 1.38 -8.26
CA MET A 112 -6.22 1.35 -7.79
C MET A 112 -5.19 1.13 -8.90
N ASN A 113 -5.54 1.33 -10.16
CA ASN A 113 -4.63 1.12 -11.29
C ASN A 113 -3.30 1.88 -11.19
N ASP A 114 -3.32 3.08 -10.65
CA ASP A 114 -2.13 3.96 -10.55
C ASP A 114 -1.29 3.74 -9.28
N PHE A 115 -1.81 3.01 -8.29
CA PHE A 115 -1.15 2.71 -7.00
C PHE A 115 -1.51 1.31 -6.51
N SER A 116 -1.52 0.36 -7.44
CA SER A 116 -1.98 -1.02 -7.24
C SER A 116 -1.18 -1.81 -6.22
N ASP A 117 0.04 -1.40 -5.90
CA ASP A 117 0.86 -1.98 -4.84
C ASP A 117 0.22 -1.86 -3.45
N GLN A 118 -0.72 -0.92 -3.27
CA GLN A 118 -1.48 -0.76 -2.03
C GLN A 118 -2.77 -1.59 -1.99
N SER A 119 -3.07 -2.36 -3.03
CA SER A 119 -4.27 -3.22 -3.05
C SER A 119 -4.26 -4.25 -1.92
N MET A 120 -3.10 -4.86 -1.62
CA MET A 120 -2.95 -5.80 -0.51
C MET A 120 -3.12 -5.13 0.85
N THR A 121 -2.60 -3.90 0.99
CA THR A 121 -2.75 -3.10 2.22
C THR A 121 -4.23 -2.77 2.47
N LEU A 122 -4.94 -2.34 1.42
CA LEU A 122 -6.38 -2.07 1.53
C LEU A 122 -7.17 -3.34 1.80
N ALA A 123 -6.83 -4.45 1.11
CA ALA A 123 -7.49 -5.74 1.30
C ALA A 123 -7.36 -6.27 2.73
N ALA A 124 -6.19 -6.09 3.35
CA ALA A 124 -5.93 -6.53 4.73
C ALA A 124 -6.79 -5.79 5.77
N ILE A 125 -7.08 -4.50 5.56
CA ILE A 125 -7.90 -3.71 6.48
C ILE A 125 -9.39 -3.71 6.12
N ALA A 126 -9.76 -4.09 4.90
CA ALA A 126 -11.13 -4.07 4.40
C ALA A 126 -12.14 -4.91 5.23
N PRO A 127 -11.79 -6.09 5.76
CA PRO A 127 -12.72 -6.89 6.57
C PRO A 127 -13.23 -6.20 7.84
N PHE A 128 -12.48 -5.24 8.36
CA PHE A 128 -12.81 -4.49 9.58
C PHE A 128 -13.65 -3.22 9.30
N ALA A 129 -13.89 -2.91 8.04
CA ALA A 129 -14.76 -1.79 7.65
C ALA A 129 -16.23 -2.09 7.95
N LYS A 130 -17.06 -1.04 8.06
CA LYS A 130 -18.53 -1.17 8.27
C LYS A 130 -19.29 -1.60 7.01
N THR A 131 -18.71 -1.35 5.84
CA THR A 131 -19.34 -1.64 4.54
C THR A 131 -18.33 -2.32 3.60
N THR A 132 -18.84 -2.95 2.56
CA THR A 132 -18.02 -3.64 1.54
C THR A 132 -16.99 -2.71 0.92
N THR A 133 -15.78 -3.21 0.74
CA THR A 133 -14.71 -2.56 -0.02
C THR A 133 -14.59 -3.21 -1.39
N ILE A 134 -14.52 -2.39 -2.44
CA ILE A 134 -14.33 -2.83 -3.82
C ILE A 134 -13.03 -2.22 -4.36
N ILE A 135 -12.09 -3.08 -4.76
CA ILE A 135 -10.81 -2.69 -5.35
C ILE A 135 -10.85 -3.06 -6.83
N LYS A 136 -10.63 -2.09 -7.73
CA LYS A 136 -10.82 -2.23 -9.18
C LYS A 136 -9.58 -1.87 -9.99
N ASN A 137 -9.58 -2.32 -11.26
CA ASN A 137 -8.55 -2.04 -12.27
C ASN A 137 -7.16 -2.52 -11.87
N ILE A 138 -7.10 -3.68 -11.22
CA ILE A 138 -5.87 -4.28 -10.70
C ILE A 138 -5.46 -5.58 -11.42
N GLU A 139 -5.98 -5.89 -12.61
CA GLU A 139 -5.65 -7.13 -13.35
C GLU A 139 -4.14 -7.36 -13.49
N HIS A 140 -3.38 -6.28 -13.72
CA HIS A 140 -1.94 -6.36 -13.95
C HIS A 140 -1.13 -6.87 -12.75
N ILE A 141 -1.67 -6.82 -11.52
CA ILE A 141 -0.98 -7.36 -10.34
C ILE A 141 -0.98 -8.89 -10.27
N ARG A 142 -1.74 -9.57 -11.13
CA ARG A 142 -1.67 -11.03 -11.29
C ARG A 142 -0.35 -11.52 -11.87
N LEU A 143 0.39 -10.63 -12.54
CA LEU A 143 1.65 -10.94 -13.23
C LEU A 143 2.86 -10.30 -12.52
N GLN A 144 2.76 -10.02 -11.23
CA GLN A 144 3.85 -9.47 -10.42
C GLN A 144 4.60 -10.58 -9.66
N GLU A 145 5.02 -10.34 -8.42
CA GLU A 145 5.75 -11.33 -7.61
C GLU A 145 4.95 -12.62 -7.38
N SER A 146 3.62 -12.49 -7.28
CA SER A 146 2.63 -13.57 -7.21
C SER A 146 1.41 -13.19 -8.04
N ASP A 147 0.44 -14.09 -8.25
CA ASP A 147 -0.92 -13.66 -8.58
C ASP A 147 -1.52 -13.04 -7.31
N ARG A 148 -1.33 -11.72 -7.16
CA ARG A 148 -1.73 -11.00 -5.96
C ARG A 148 -3.23 -10.99 -5.72
N ILE A 149 -4.04 -11.06 -6.79
CA ILE A 149 -5.50 -11.16 -6.64
C ILE A 149 -5.86 -12.52 -6.05
N GLU A 150 -5.35 -13.60 -6.62
CA GLU A 150 -5.57 -14.95 -6.12
C GLU A 150 -5.07 -15.10 -4.68
N ALA A 151 -3.88 -14.59 -4.37
CA ALA A 151 -3.30 -14.62 -3.04
C ALA A 151 -4.19 -13.90 -2.01
N MET A 152 -4.65 -12.66 -2.29
CA MET A 152 -5.56 -11.95 -1.40
C MET A 152 -6.87 -12.70 -1.17
N VAL A 153 -7.46 -13.26 -2.23
CA VAL A 153 -8.72 -13.99 -2.15
C VAL A 153 -8.57 -15.25 -1.31
N ASN A 154 -7.52 -16.03 -1.55
CA ASN A 154 -7.25 -17.26 -0.82
C ASN A 154 -7.05 -16.99 0.67
N GLU A 155 -6.16 -16.04 1.00
CA GLU A 155 -5.83 -15.78 2.40
C GLU A 155 -6.98 -15.15 3.17
N LEU A 156 -7.73 -14.24 2.58
CA LEU A 156 -8.92 -13.69 3.24
C LEU A 156 -10.00 -14.76 3.44
N ASN A 157 -10.24 -15.62 2.46
CA ASN A 157 -11.18 -16.74 2.61
C ASN A 157 -10.73 -17.72 3.71
N ASN A 158 -9.42 -18.04 3.78
CA ASN A 158 -8.85 -18.88 4.85
C ASN A 158 -9.08 -18.29 6.24
N LEU A 159 -9.06 -16.96 6.34
CA LEU A 159 -9.35 -16.23 7.59
C LEU A 159 -10.86 -16.01 7.82
N GLY A 160 -11.73 -16.58 6.99
CA GLY A 160 -13.19 -16.55 7.14
C GLY A 160 -13.87 -15.29 6.62
N VAL A 161 -13.21 -14.55 5.75
CA VAL A 161 -13.75 -13.36 5.07
C VAL A 161 -14.39 -13.77 3.75
N ASP A 162 -15.61 -13.28 3.46
CA ASP A 162 -16.27 -13.47 2.17
C ASP A 162 -15.71 -12.50 1.13
N VAL A 163 -15.04 -13.03 0.11
CA VAL A 163 -14.41 -12.28 -0.96
C VAL A 163 -14.94 -12.75 -2.30
N LYS A 164 -15.41 -11.81 -3.12
CA LYS A 164 -15.78 -12.08 -4.51
C LYS A 164 -14.67 -11.66 -5.43
N GLU A 165 -14.11 -12.64 -6.14
CA GLU A 165 -13.09 -12.43 -7.13
C GLU A 165 -13.69 -12.04 -8.48
N GLY A 166 -13.10 -11.03 -9.13
CA GLY A 166 -13.26 -10.73 -10.54
C GLY A 166 -11.93 -10.81 -11.27
N ARG A 167 -11.96 -10.62 -12.58
CA ARG A 167 -10.73 -10.65 -13.39
C ARG A 167 -9.74 -9.56 -12.98
N ASP A 168 -10.26 -8.35 -12.78
CA ASP A 168 -9.53 -7.11 -12.53
C ASP A 168 -9.89 -6.45 -11.19
N ARG A 169 -10.64 -7.16 -10.33
CA ARG A 169 -11.18 -6.61 -9.09
C ARG A 169 -11.44 -7.66 -8.04
N ILE A 170 -11.57 -7.18 -6.81
CA ILE A 170 -12.08 -7.95 -5.67
C ILE A 170 -13.10 -7.13 -4.89
N GLU A 171 -14.12 -7.83 -4.32
CA GLU A 171 -15.11 -7.26 -3.41
C GLU A 171 -14.96 -7.96 -2.06
N ILE A 172 -14.69 -7.21 -1.01
CA ILE A 172 -14.41 -7.75 0.33
C ILE A 172 -15.52 -7.31 1.27
N SER A 173 -16.23 -8.27 1.84
CA SER A 173 -17.30 -8.01 2.80
C SER A 173 -16.73 -7.81 4.22
N PRO A 174 -17.37 -6.95 5.05
CA PRO A 174 -17.06 -6.92 6.48
C PRO A 174 -17.19 -8.30 7.12
N ALA A 175 -16.26 -8.66 8.01
CA ALA A 175 -16.24 -9.99 8.62
C ALA A 175 -15.62 -10.01 10.02
N ASN A 176 -15.97 -11.01 10.80
CA ASN A 176 -15.23 -11.40 11.99
C ASN A 176 -14.06 -12.30 11.56
N VAL A 177 -12.91 -11.68 11.35
CA VAL A 177 -11.70 -12.37 10.89
C VAL A 177 -11.24 -13.39 11.95
N LYS A 178 -10.93 -14.61 11.51
CA LYS A 178 -10.49 -15.71 12.36
C LYS A 178 -8.97 -15.78 12.45
N PRO A 179 -8.41 -16.30 13.57
CA PRO A 179 -7.00 -16.66 13.64
C PRO A 179 -6.62 -17.66 12.54
N GLY A 180 -5.39 -17.58 12.07
CA GLY A 180 -4.90 -18.51 11.04
C GLY A 180 -3.49 -18.21 10.58
N VAL A 181 -2.98 -19.10 9.74
CA VAL A 181 -1.70 -18.94 9.06
C VAL A 181 -1.95 -18.30 7.70
N VAL A 182 -1.20 -17.28 7.36
CA VAL A 182 -1.21 -16.57 6.08
C VAL A 182 0.01 -17.00 5.29
N ASP A 183 -0.20 -17.59 4.11
CA ASP A 183 0.86 -17.81 3.13
C ASP A 183 1.20 -16.48 2.43
N THR A 184 2.46 -16.16 2.37
CA THR A 184 2.94 -14.94 1.73
C THR A 184 3.18 -15.09 0.25
N TYR A 185 3.12 -16.29 -0.32
CA TYR A 185 3.45 -16.57 -1.72
C TYR A 185 4.85 -16.03 -2.11
N ASN A 186 5.75 -15.94 -1.12
CA ASN A 186 7.07 -15.30 -1.25
C ASN A 186 6.98 -13.83 -1.74
N ASP A 187 5.86 -13.16 -1.50
CA ASP A 187 5.61 -11.76 -1.83
C ASP A 187 5.70 -10.90 -0.56
N HIS A 188 6.68 -10.00 -0.56
CA HIS A 188 6.93 -9.09 0.56
C HIS A 188 5.72 -8.21 0.91
N ARG A 189 4.89 -7.83 -0.11
CA ARG A 189 3.70 -7.02 0.14
C ARG A 189 2.59 -7.81 0.79
N MET A 190 2.43 -9.09 0.46
CA MET A 190 1.52 -9.98 1.18
C MET A 190 1.94 -10.08 2.65
N ALA A 191 3.23 -10.35 2.92
CA ALA A 191 3.74 -10.44 4.28
C ALA A 191 3.44 -9.17 5.10
N MET A 192 3.84 -8.01 4.58
CA MET A 192 3.71 -6.73 5.30
C MET A 192 2.26 -6.27 5.45
N SER A 193 1.43 -6.45 4.42
CA SER A 193 0.02 -6.05 4.47
C SER A 193 -0.80 -6.92 5.41
N PHE A 194 -0.68 -8.23 5.30
CA PHE A 194 -1.49 -9.17 6.10
C PHE A 194 -1.04 -9.23 7.57
N ALA A 195 0.20 -8.83 7.88
CA ALA A 195 0.64 -8.62 9.26
C ALA A 195 -0.24 -7.59 10.01
N LEU A 196 -0.82 -6.61 9.30
CA LEU A 196 -1.71 -5.62 9.90
C LEU A 196 -2.96 -6.25 10.53
N ILE A 197 -3.44 -7.37 9.99
CA ILE A 197 -4.59 -8.10 10.54
C ILE A 197 -4.31 -8.52 11.99
N GLY A 198 -3.06 -8.89 12.29
CA GLY A 198 -2.60 -9.25 13.64
C GLY A 198 -2.70 -8.13 14.67
N LEU A 199 -2.87 -6.86 14.25
CA LEU A 199 -3.12 -5.73 15.16
C LEU A 199 -4.55 -5.74 15.74
N ARG A 200 -5.47 -6.52 15.16
CA ARG A 200 -6.88 -6.62 15.57
C ARG A 200 -7.29 -8.05 15.93
N VAL A 201 -6.55 -9.05 15.50
CA VAL A 201 -6.90 -10.47 15.67
C VAL A 201 -5.69 -11.23 16.20
N ASP A 202 -5.81 -11.72 17.43
CA ASP A 202 -4.78 -12.57 18.04
C ASP A 202 -4.68 -13.90 17.27
N GLY A 203 -3.45 -14.42 17.12
CA GLY A 203 -3.20 -15.72 16.50
C GLY A 203 -3.12 -15.69 14.98
N ILE A 204 -2.90 -14.53 14.37
CA ILE A 204 -2.45 -14.42 12.98
C ILE A 204 -0.96 -14.77 12.91
N ILE A 205 -0.61 -15.69 12.04
CA ILE A 205 0.78 -16.12 11.80
C ILE A 205 1.12 -15.85 10.34
N ILE A 206 2.19 -15.13 10.09
CA ILE A 206 2.69 -14.85 8.74
C ILE A 206 3.78 -15.87 8.42
N ASP A 207 3.47 -16.81 7.50
CA ASP A 207 4.46 -17.78 7.04
C ASP A 207 5.47 -17.12 6.10
N ASN A 208 6.75 -17.53 6.17
CA ASN A 208 7.83 -16.96 5.36
C ASN A 208 7.89 -15.42 5.43
N TYR A 209 7.71 -14.84 6.62
CA TYR A 209 7.72 -13.39 6.83
C TYR A 209 9.05 -12.72 6.39
N GLU A 210 10.13 -13.48 6.32
CA GLU A 210 11.45 -12.99 5.91
C GLU A 210 11.49 -12.51 4.46
N CYS A 211 10.51 -12.87 3.62
CA CYS A 211 10.40 -12.36 2.26
C CYS A 211 10.29 -10.83 2.20
N CYS A 212 9.89 -10.15 3.29
CA CYS A 212 9.86 -8.69 3.37
C CYS A 212 11.26 -8.05 3.34
N CYS A 213 12.33 -8.80 3.64
CA CYS A 213 13.72 -8.31 3.63
C CYS A 213 14.15 -7.76 2.25
N LYS A 214 13.41 -8.12 1.20
CA LYS A 214 13.62 -7.56 -0.16
C LYS A 214 13.48 -6.03 -0.19
N THR A 215 12.60 -5.46 0.60
CA THR A 215 12.27 -4.02 0.57
C THR A 215 12.30 -3.35 1.93
N PHE A 216 12.07 -4.09 3.02
CA PHE A 216 12.03 -3.55 4.38
C PHE A 216 12.52 -4.60 5.37
N GLU A 217 13.84 -4.70 5.53
CA GLU A 217 14.53 -5.77 6.26
C GLU A 217 14.02 -5.99 7.70
N ASN A 218 13.75 -4.92 8.43
CA ASN A 218 13.32 -4.97 9.82
C ASN A 218 11.86 -4.52 10.03
N TYR A 219 11.00 -4.75 9.04
CA TYR A 219 9.60 -4.30 9.06
C TYR A 219 8.84 -4.70 10.33
N PHE A 220 8.90 -5.97 10.71
CA PHE A 220 8.15 -6.49 11.85
C PHE A 220 8.59 -5.87 13.17
N GLU A 221 9.89 -5.67 13.36
CA GLU A 221 10.43 -4.97 14.54
C GLU A 221 9.95 -3.52 14.61
N VAL A 222 9.92 -2.83 13.47
CA VAL A 222 9.48 -1.43 13.39
C VAL A 222 7.98 -1.33 13.64
N LEU A 223 7.17 -2.25 13.07
CA LEU A 223 5.73 -2.30 13.30
C LEU A 223 5.41 -2.55 14.77
N GLU A 224 6.06 -3.52 15.41
CA GLU A 224 5.88 -3.83 16.83
C GLU A 224 6.22 -2.62 17.70
N LYS A 225 7.36 -1.97 17.48
CA LYS A 225 7.75 -0.75 18.21
C LYS A 225 6.80 0.42 18.01
N ALA A 226 6.25 0.58 16.79
CA ALA A 226 5.30 1.65 16.50
C ALA A 226 3.95 1.43 17.19
N CYS A 227 3.52 0.18 17.33
CA CYS A 227 2.23 -0.16 17.97
C CYS A 227 2.32 -0.30 19.50
N ALA A 228 3.52 -0.36 20.08
CA ALA A 228 3.73 -0.43 21.54
C ALA A 228 3.72 0.95 22.23
N GLN A 229 3.59 2.03 21.48
CA GLN A 229 3.52 3.42 21.99
C GLN A 229 2.08 3.85 22.19
#